data_ef2d841ce0ec2291469714141fe2d117
#
_entry.id   ef2d841ce0ec2291469714141fe2d117
#
_cell.length_a   1.000
_cell.length_b   1.000
_cell.length_c   1.000
_cell.angle_alpha   90.00
_cell.angle_beta   90.00
_cell.angle_gamma   90.00
#
_symmetry.space_group_name_H-M   'P 1'
#
loop_
_entity.id
_entity.type
_entity.pdbx_description
1 polymer ?
#
loop_
_entity_poly.entity_id
_entity_poly.type
_entity_poly.pdbx_seq_one_letter_code
_entity_poly.pdbx_strand_id
1 'polypeptide(L)'
;MIYNGKLIKNSEGISPQSTIMFCFPYAGGGAAFYAKWIQYFDKKLSVCPIQLPGREERIGEKPYLNMQSLVKDVVDAIMRFDNDFILFGHSMGGKIAFEVEKMLENNKRVAKLAIFSGSRVPHIPEPQPISHLTEQEFLIGLERYDGIPEEIKMDKRLLNFYMPIIRSDFILDESYYPDAPSKLICPVLAIGGNEDREATLADIKRWSEYTQSEFQYYLFRGGISL
;
A
#
# COMPACT_ATOMS: atom_id res chain seq x y z
N MET A 1 -23.26 -8.83 0.66
CA MET A 1 -22.50 -7.61 0.99
C MET A 1 -22.64 -6.64 -0.17
N ILE A 2 -23.03 -5.40 0.09
CA ILE A 2 -23.16 -4.39 -0.97
C ILE A 2 -21.74 -3.88 -1.26
N TYR A 3 -21.22 -4.18 -2.45
CA TYR A 3 -20.00 -3.57 -2.95
C TYR A 3 -20.18 -2.06 -2.95
N ASN A 4 -19.42 -1.40 -2.11
CA ASN A 4 -19.33 0.06 -2.17
C ASN A 4 -18.30 0.38 -3.29
N GLY A 5 -18.76 0.80 -4.49
CA GLY A 5 -17.92 1.16 -5.65
C GLY A 5 -16.87 2.23 -5.38
N LYS A 6 -16.73 2.63 -4.12
CA LYS A 6 -15.74 3.60 -3.62
C LYS A 6 -14.38 2.97 -3.29
N LEU A 7 -14.25 1.63 -3.21
CA LEU A 7 -12.98 1.00 -2.80
C LEU A 7 -11.89 1.07 -3.88
N ILE A 8 -12.27 0.92 -5.15
CA ILE A 8 -11.36 1.03 -6.29
C ILE A 8 -11.75 2.28 -7.09
N LYS A 9 -10.85 3.23 -7.18
CA LYS A 9 -11.04 4.46 -7.94
C LYS A 9 -10.65 4.27 -9.40
N ASN A 10 -11.22 5.12 -10.27
CA ASN A 10 -10.95 5.11 -11.72
C ASN A 10 -11.27 3.77 -12.40
N SER A 11 -12.20 2.99 -11.82
CA SER A 11 -12.55 1.66 -12.29
C SER A 11 -13.65 1.64 -13.36
N GLU A 12 -14.22 2.80 -13.70
CA GLU A 12 -15.26 2.92 -14.73
C GLU A 12 -14.66 3.09 -16.13
N GLY A 13 -15.25 2.43 -17.12
CA GLY A 13 -14.85 2.58 -18.52
C GLY A 13 -13.49 1.98 -18.88
N ILE A 14 -12.94 1.08 -18.05
CA ILE A 14 -11.69 0.37 -18.35
C ILE A 14 -11.92 -0.52 -19.59
N SER A 15 -11.01 -0.39 -20.57
CA SER A 15 -11.03 -1.27 -21.75
C SER A 15 -10.73 -2.72 -21.33
N PRO A 16 -11.44 -3.73 -21.88
CA PRO A 16 -11.13 -5.14 -21.61
C PRO A 16 -9.69 -5.56 -21.99
N GLN A 17 -9.03 -4.81 -22.87
CA GLN A 17 -7.66 -5.06 -23.32
C GLN A 17 -6.60 -4.30 -22.48
N SER A 18 -7.03 -3.44 -21.57
CA SER A 18 -6.13 -2.70 -20.70
C SER A 18 -5.64 -3.59 -19.55
N THR A 19 -4.36 -3.49 -19.20
CA THR A 19 -3.86 -4.00 -17.92
C THR A 19 -4.25 -3.02 -16.82
N ILE A 20 -4.70 -3.51 -15.66
CA ILE A 20 -5.05 -2.67 -14.52
C ILE A 20 -3.87 -2.64 -13.54
N MET A 21 -3.44 -1.45 -13.13
CA MET A 21 -2.52 -1.30 -12.01
C MET A 21 -3.29 -0.86 -10.76
N PHE A 22 -3.48 -1.77 -9.81
CA PHE A 22 -4.06 -1.47 -8.51
C PHE A 22 -2.97 -0.89 -7.60
N CYS A 23 -3.19 0.34 -7.12
CA CYS A 23 -2.21 1.07 -6.31
C CYS A 23 -2.66 1.14 -4.85
N PHE A 24 -1.86 0.61 -3.94
CA PHE A 24 -2.12 0.54 -2.50
C PHE A 24 -1.39 1.67 -1.78
N PRO A 25 -2.10 2.50 -1.00
CA PRO A 25 -1.52 3.67 -0.38
C PRO A 25 -0.63 3.33 0.83
N TYR A 26 0.30 4.23 1.10
CA TYR A 26 1.07 4.28 2.35
C TYR A 26 0.18 4.76 3.52
N ALA A 27 0.67 4.65 4.75
CA ALA A 27 -0.05 5.08 5.94
C ALA A 27 -0.36 6.59 5.88
N GLY A 28 -1.63 6.95 6.04
CA GLY A 28 -2.14 8.32 5.86
C GLY A 28 -2.39 8.70 4.39
N GLY A 29 -1.90 7.95 3.42
CA GLY A 29 -2.09 8.22 2.00
C GLY A 29 -3.51 7.94 1.50
N GLY A 30 -3.88 8.55 0.38
CA GLY A 30 -5.17 8.40 -0.28
C GLY A 30 -5.07 8.10 -1.77
N ALA A 31 -6.21 7.82 -2.39
CA ALA A 31 -6.30 7.50 -3.81
C ALA A 31 -5.90 8.67 -4.72
N ALA A 32 -6.15 9.90 -4.29
CA ALA A 32 -5.85 11.11 -5.06
C ALA A 32 -4.37 11.24 -5.44
N PHE A 33 -3.46 10.71 -4.60
CA PHE A 33 -2.03 10.68 -4.91
C PHE A 33 -1.76 9.91 -6.21
N TYR A 34 -2.26 8.68 -6.31
CA TYR A 34 -2.03 7.81 -7.47
C TYR A 34 -2.87 8.19 -8.68
N ALA A 35 -3.99 8.89 -8.50
CA ALA A 35 -4.81 9.38 -9.62
C ALA A 35 -4.00 10.28 -10.57
N LYS A 36 -2.98 10.99 -10.08
CA LYS A 36 -2.07 11.81 -10.88
C LYS A 36 -1.20 10.97 -11.82
N TRP A 37 -1.01 9.68 -11.55
CA TRP A 37 -0.17 8.81 -12.35
C TRP A 37 -0.75 8.48 -13.72
N ILE A 38 -2.09 8.59 -13.89
CA ILE A 38 -2.77 8.33 -15.17
C ILE A 38 -2.11 9.07 -16.34
N GLN A 39 -1.62 10.30 -16.11
CA GLN A 39 -0.98 11.12 -17.14
C GLN A 39 0.35 10.55 -17.65
N TYR A 40 0.97 9.63 -16.94
CA TYR A 40 2.27 9.05 -17.27
C TYR A 40 2.17 7.73 -18.06
N PHE A 41 0.97 7.18 -18.16
CA PHE A 41 0.74 5.90 -18.84
C PHE A 41 -0.19 6.07 -20.03
N ASP A 42 0.01 5.21 -21.02
CA ASP A 42 -0.88 5.15 -22.18
C ASP A 42 -2.19 4.39 -21.83
N LYS A 43 -3.13 4.34 -22.80
CA LYS A 43 -4.43 3.68 -22.61
C LYS A 43 -4.35 2.16 -22.41
N LYS A 44 -3.16 1.56 -22.49
CA LYS A 44 -2.96 0.12 -22.28
C LYS A 44 -2.80 -0.21 -20.80
N LEU A 45 -2.52 0.80 -19.95
CA LEU A 45 -2.42 0.64 -18.51
C LEU A 45 -3.42 1.58 -17.81
N SER A 46 -4.34 1.01 -17.07
CA SER A 46 -5.33 1.75 -16.26
C SER A 46 -4.90 1.80 -14.81
N VAL A 47 -4.65 3.01 -14.29
CA VAL A 47 -4.27 3.21 -12.87
C VAL A 47 -5.53 3.25 -12.02
N CYS A 48 -5.67 2.29 -11.11
CA CYS A 48 -6.82 2.11 -10.23
C CYS A 48 -6.38 2.13 -8.76
N PRO A 49 -6.35 3.32 -8.12
CA PRO A 49 -6.00 3.43 -6.72
C PRO A 49 -7.01 2.74 -5.81
N ILE A 50 -6.50 2.10 -4.76
CA ILE A 50 -7.31 1.57 -3.65
C ILE A 50 -7.59 2.71 -2.67
N GLN A 51 -8.88 3.03 -2.48
CA GLN A 51 -9.35 4.04 -1.55
C GLN A 51 -9.69 3.41 -0.20
N LEU A 52 -8.82 3.55 0.77
CA LEU A 52 -9.09 3.10 2.13
C LEU A 52 -10.15 3.98 2.82
N PRO A 53 -10.94 3.43 3.77
CA PRO A 53 -11.90 4.21 4.54
C PRO A 53 -11.22 5.22 5.48
N GLY A 54 -11.99 6.16 6.00
CA GLY A 54 -11.52 7.19 6.90
C GLY A 54 -10.90 8.41 6.21
N ARG A 55 -10.84 8.44 4.86
CA ARG A 55 -10.21 9.53 4.09
C ARG A 55 -10.94 9.84 2.79
N GLU A 56 -10.70 11.03 2.25
CA GLU A 56 -11.31 11.51 1.00
C GLU A 56 -12.83 11.27 0.98
N GLU A 57 -13.37 10.63 -0.05
CA GLU A 57 -14.80 10.36 -0.19
C GLU A 57 -15.34 9.34 0.82
N ARG A 58 -14.44 8.58 1.48
CA ARG A 58 -14.78 7.59 2.50
C ARG A 58 -14.51 8.08 3.92
N ILE A 59 -14.41 9.41 4.12
CA ILE A 59 -14.04 10.05 5.38
C ILE A 59 -14.96 9.68 6.55
N GLY A 60 -16.24 9.43 6.30
CA GLY A 60 -17.21 9.01 7.32
C GLY A 60 -17.18 7.53 7.68
N GLU A 61 -16.33 6.72 7.02
CA GLU A 61 -16.25 5.29 7.25
C GLU A 61 -15.13 4.98 8.25
N LYS A 62 -15.33 3.96 9.10
CA LYS A 62 -14.30 3.53 10.06
C LYS A 62 -13.12 2.88 9.35
N PRO A 63 -11.87 3.24 9.70
CA PRO A 63 -10.67 2.60 9.18
C PRO A 63 -10.64 1.09 9.49
N TYR A 64 -9.92 0.34 8.66
CA TYR A 64 -9.56 -1.05 8.98
C TYR A 64 -8.51 -1.07 10.08
N LEU A 65 -8.69 -1.98 11.05
CA LEU A 65 -7.71 -2.29 12.09
C LEU A 65 -7.20 -3.73 11.99
N ASN A 66 -7.64 -4.44 10.93
CA ASN A 66 -7.31 -5.85 10.71
C ASN A 66 -6.97 -6.08 9.24
N MET A 67 -5.77 -6.59 8.98
CA MET A 67 -5.26 -6.84 7.63
C MET A 67 -6.13 -7.82 6.85
N GLN A 68 -6.58 -8.90 7.48
CA GLN A 68 -7.36 -9.94 6.80
C GLN A 68 -8.72 -9.39 6.30
N SER A 69 -9.38 -8.55 7.09
CA SER A 69 -10.65 -7.91 6.68
C SER A 69 -10.45 -6.98 5.49
N LEU A 70 -9.40 -6.15 5.52
CA LEU A 70 -9.03 -5.28 4.40
C LEU A 70 -8.74 -6.08 3.14
N VAL A 71 -7.84 -7.07 3.24
CA VAL A 71 -7.41 -7.92 2.13
C VAL A 71 -8.61 -8.62 1.48
N LYS A 72 -9.50 -9.19 2.30
CA LYS A 72 -10.71 -9.85 1.81
C LYS A 72 -11.57 -8.90 0.97
N ASP A 73 -11.87 -7.70 1.48
CA ASP A 73 -12.74 -6.76 0.78
C ASP A 73 -12.08 -6.27 -0.53
N VAL A 74 -10.75 -6.09 -0.53
CA VAL A 74 -10.00 -5.71 -1.74
C VAL A 74 -10.01 -6.84 -2.77
N VAL A 75 -9.75 -8.07 -2.36
CA VAL A 75 -9.79 -9.23 -3.26
C VAL A 75 -11.19 -9.41 -3.86
N ASP A 76 -12.24 -9.33 -3.05
CA ASP A 76 -13.62 -9.40 -3.53
C ASP A 76 -13.93 -8.30 -4.57
N ALA A 77 -13.28 -7.15 -4.46
CA ALA A 77 -13.42 -6.06 -5.43
C ALA A 77 -12.59 -6.30 -6.71
N ILE A 78 -11.33 -6.75 -6.59
CA ILE A 78 -10.44 -7.03 -7.74
C ILE A 78 -10.98 -8.20 -8.58
N MET A 79 -11.53 -9.23 -7.96
CA MET A 79 -12.11 -10.40 -8.62
C MET A 79 -13.27 -10.10 -9.58
N ARG A 80 -13.74 -8.85 -9.63
CA ARG A 80 -14.79 -8.40 -10.59
C ARG A 80 -14.23 -7.99 -11.94
N PHE A 81 -12.92 -7.85 -12.05
CA PHE A 81 -12.23 -7.50 -13.29
C PHE A 81 -11.63 -8.76 -13.91
N ASP A 82 -11.89 -9.00 -15.18
CA ASP A 82 -11.28 -10.10 -15.94
C ASP A 82 -9.92 -9.70 -16.55
N ASN A 83 -9.56 -8.44 -16.46
CA ASN A 83 -8.33 -7.87 -16.99
C ASN A 83 -7.07 -8.51 -16.39
N ASP A 84 -5.98 -8.54 -17.16
CA ASP A 84 -4.64 -8.67 -16.60
C ASP A 84 -4.38 -7.52 -15.64
N PHE A 85 -3.58 -7.77 -14.59
CA PHE A 85 -3.35 -6.74 -13.58
C PHE A 85 -1.92 -6.76 -13.02
N ILE A 86 -1.55 -5.62 -12.45
CA ILE A 86 -0.32 -5.37 -11.70
C ILE A 86 -0.73 -4.85 -10.32
N LEU A 87 -0.02 -5.25 -9.28
CA LEU A 87 -0.18 -4.67 -7.95
C LEU A 87 1.01 -3.75 -7.67
N PHE A 88 0.73 -2.54 -7.21
CA PHE A 88 1.72 -1.59 -6.73
C PHE A 88 1.39 -1.20 -5.30
N GLY A 89 2.31 -1.39 -4.36
CA GLY A 89 2.14 -0.96 -2.98
C GLY A 89 3.36 -0.21 -2.46
N HIS A 90 3.13 0.95 -1.82
CA HIS A 90 4.18 1.74 -1.19
C HIS A 90 4.08 1.66 0.33
N SER A 91 5.20 1.42 1.02
CA SER A 91 5.29 1.32 2.49
C SER A 91 4.26 0.31 3.02
N MET A 92 3.33 0.69 3.91
CA MET A 92 2.19 -0.12 4.35
C MET A 92 1.46 -0.79 3.17
N GLY A 93 1.26 -0.05 2.07
CA GLY A 93 0.62 -0.55 0.86
C GLY A 93 1.33 -1.75 0.24
N GLY A 94 2.63 -1.89 0.44
CA GLY A 94 3.41 -3.07 0.02
C GLY A 94 2.98 -4.34 0.74
N LYS A 95 2.80 -4.27 2.06
CA LYS A 95 2.30 -5.41 2.85
C LYS A 95 0.85 -5.77 2.48
N ILE A 96 0.00 -4.76 2.24
CA ILE A 96 -1.38 -4.97 1.77
C ILE A 96 -1.38 -5.65 0.41
N ALA A 97 -0.61 -5.14 -0.56
CA ALA A 97 -0.52 -5.69 -1.91
C ALA A 97 -0.01 -7.14 -1.89
N PHE A 98 0.96 -7.46 -1.03
CA PHE A 98 1.47 -8.82 -0.85
C PHE A 98 0.38 -9.79 -0.38
N GLU A 99 -0.38 -9.44 0.65
CA GLU A 99 -1.45 -10.31 1.16
C GLU A 99 -2.62 -10.42 0.17
N VAL A 100 -2.92 -9.34 -0.56
CA VAL A 100 -3.91 -9.36 -1.65
C VAL A 100 -3.49 -10.34 -2.73
N GLU A 101 -2.23 -10.27 -3.22
CA GLU A 101 -1.73 -11.20 -4.24
C GLU A 101 -1.80 -12.65 -3.75
N LYS A 102 -1.33 -12.91 -2.56
CA LYS A 102 -1.38 -14.24 -1.95
C LYS A 102 -2.80 -14.82 -1.91
N MET A 103 -3.79 -14.00 -1.59
CA MET A 103 -5.19 -14.42 -1.60
C MET A 103 -5.75 -14.55 -3.03
N LEU A 104 -5.33 -13.72 -3.99
CA LEU A 104 -5.71 -13.83 -5.40
C LEU A 104 -5.14 -15.11 -6.01
N GLU A 105 -3.88 -15.47 -5.75
CA GLU A 105 -3.25 -16.72 -6.19
C GLU A 105 -4.02 -17.96 -5.69
N ASN A 106 -4.48 -17.94 -4.44
CA ASN A 106 -5.35 -19.00 -3.89
C ASN A 106 -6.68 -19.11 -4.65
N ASN A 107 -7.15 -18.01 -5.25
CA ASN A 107 -8.32 -17.95 -6.11
C ASN A 107 -7.97 -18.13 -7.61
N LYS A 108 -6.77 -18.61 -7.95
CA LYS A 108 -6.28 -18.86 -9.31
C LYS A 108 -6.20 -17.59 -10.18
N ARG A 109 -6.02 -16.45 -9.54
CA ARG A 109 -5.76 -15.15 -10.18
C ARG A 109 -4.35 -14.72 -9.81
N VAL A 110 -3.52 -14.42 -10.80
CA VAL A 110 -2.09 -14.10 -10.60
C VAL A 110 -1.78 -12.79 -11.27
N ALA A 111 -1.13 -11.89 -10.54
CA ALA A 111 -0.64 -10.63 -11.10
C ALA A 111 0.43 -10.86 -12.16
N LYS A 112 0.46 -10.03 -13.20
CA LYS A 112 1.59 -9.98 -14.15
C LYS A 112 2.88 -9.52 -13.46
N LEU A 113 2.76 -8.71 -12.43
CA LEU A 113 3.86 -8.18 -11.63
C LEU A 113 3.33 -7.65 -10.30
N ALA A 114 4.01 -7.94 -9.21
CA ALA A 114 3.83 -7.27 -7.93
C ALA A 114 5.01 -6.30 -7.70
N ILE A 115 4.71 -5.03 -7.41
CA ILE A 115 5.69 -3.97 -7.19
C ILE A 115 5.61 -3.51 -5.74
N PHE A 116 6.69 -3.70 -4.99
CA PHE A 116 6.81 -3.28 -3.58
C PHE A 116 7.80 -2.14 -3.48
N SER A 117 7.31 -0.96 -3.10
CA SER A 117 8.06 0.29 -3.07
C SER A 117 8.26 0.78 -1.63
N GLY A 118 9.49 1.04 -1.20
CA GLY A 118 9.81 1.56 0.15
C GLY A 118 9.15 0.73 1.26
N SER A 119 9.15 -0.60 1.11
CA SER A 119 8.44 -1.50 2.01
C SER A 119 9.36 -2.62 2.49
N ARG A 120 9.39 -2.85 3.80
CA ARG A 120 10.02 -4.03 4.38
C ARG A 120 9.18 -5.27 4.11
N VAL A 121 9.84 -6.42 4.09
CA VAL A 121 9.16 -7.70 3.96
C VAL A 121 8.23 -7.98 5.15
N PRO A 122 7.06 -8.59 4.94
CA PRO A 122 6.00 -8.67 5.96
C PRO A 122 6.35 -9.38 7.26
N HIS A 123 7.23 -10.41 7.24
CA HIS A 123 7.56 -11.19 8.44
C HIS A 123 8.54 -10.48 9.40
N ILE A 124 9.08 -9.33 9.00
CA ILE A 124 9.93 -8.52 9.88
C ILE A 124 9.05 -7.48 10.54
N PRO A 125 8.86 -7.57 11.87
CA PRO A 125 8.09 -6.56 12.58
C PRO A 125 8.77 -5.20 12.48
N GLU A 126 7.98 -4.14 12.63
CA GLU A 126 8.51 -2.78 12.75
C GLU A 126 9.44 -2.68 13.96
N PRO A 127 10.74 -2.34 13.78
CA PRO A 127 11.69 -2.31 14.89
C PRO A 127 11.43 -1.18 15.89
N GLN A 128 10.74 -0.13 15.46
CA GLN A 128 10.41 1.02 16.29
C GLN A 128 8.92 1.40 16.12
N PRO A 129 7.99 0.55 16.61
CA PRO A 129 6.57 0.82 16.45
C PRO A 129 6.16 2.08 17.23
N ILE A 130 5.29 2.89 16.62
CA ILE A 130 4.84 4.16 17.18
C ILE A 130 3.34 4.21 17.45
N SER A 131 2.54 3.31 16.89
CA SER A 131 1.07 3.37 17.00
C SER A 131 0.54 3.33 18.44
N HIS A 132 1.28 2.71 19.35
CA HIS A 132 0.93 2.56 20.76
C HIS A 132 1.36 3.75 21.65
N LEU A 133 2.15 4.68 21.13
CA LEU A 133 2.68 5.82 21.88
C LEU A 133 1.60 6.87 22.16
N THR A 134 1.87 7.76 23.12
CA THR A 134 1.01 8.93 23.37
C THR A 134 0.88 9.79 22.12
N GLU A 135 -0.10 10.68 22.07
CA GLU A 135 -0.30 11.55 20.89
C GLU A 135 0.95 12.36 20.55
N GLN A 136 1.58 12.93 21.57
CA GLN A 136 2.79 13.74 21.38
C GLN A 136 3.99 12.91 20.89
N GLU A 137 4.22 11.75 21.48
CA GLU A 137 5.31 10.84 21.07
C GLU A 137 5.06 10.26 19.68
N PHE A 138 3.79 9.98 19.32
CA PHE A 138 3.43 9.51 17.99
C PHE A 138 3.72 10.57 16.94
N LEU A 139 3.40 11.84 17.19
CA LEU A 139 3.75 12.96 16.31
C LEU A 139 5.26 13.05 16.08
N ILE A 140 6.06 12.97 17.14
CA ILE A 140 7.52 12.95 17.04
C ILE A 140 7.99 11.73 16.22
N GLY A 141 7.40 10.56 16.48
CA GLY A 141 7.72 9.35 15.74
C GLY A 141 7.41 9.43 14.23
N LEU A 142 6.38 10.19 13.85
CA LEU A 142 6.01 10.39 12.45
C LEU A 142 7.01 11.26 11.66
N GLU A 143 7.83 12.06 12.33
CA GLU A 143 8.83 12.92 11.66
C GLU A 143 9.85 12.11 10.85
N ARG A 144 10.17 10.89 11.27
CA ARG A 144 11.12 10.03 10.56
C ARG A 144 10.62 9.53 9.18
N TYR A 145 9.31 9.63 8.95
CA TYR A 145 8.69 9.19 7.68
C TYR A 145 8.48 10.35 6.69
N ASP A 146 8.80 11.58 7.06
CA ASP A 146 8.51 12.80 6.28
C ASP A 146 7.04 12.90 5.79
N GLY A 147 6.15 12.14 6.46
CA GLY A 147 4.81 11.82 5.95
C GLY A 147 3.72 12.85 6.25
N ILE A 148 3.99 13.90 7.04
CA ILE A 148 2.97 14.91 7.36
C ILE A 148 3.39 16.26 6.76
N PRO A 149 2.58 16.81 5.81
CA PRO A 149 2.81 18.16 5.29
C PRO A 149 2.85 19.20 6.40
N GLU A 150 3.74 20.18 6.28
CA GLU A 150 3.89 21.26 7.27
C GLU A 150 2.59 22.03 7.52
N GLU A 151 1.76 22.21 6.49
CA GLU A 151 0.46 22.86 6.60
C GLU A 151 -0.48 22.12 7.58
N ILE A 152 -0.40 20.79 7.61
CA ILE A 152 -1.17 19.96 8.55
C ILE A 152 -0.57 20.04 9.96
N LYS A 153 0.76 20.02 10.09
CA LYS A 153 1.42 20.16 11.40
C LYS A 153 1.11 21.50 12.06
N MET A 154 1.01 22.56 11.27
CA MET A 154 0.76 23.93 11.76
C MET A 154 -0.71 24.23 12.07
N ASP A 155 -1.67 23.49 11.52
CA ASP A 155 -3.09 23.62 11.86
C ASP A 155 -3.54 22.50 12.81
N LYS A 156 -3.68 22.86 14.10
CA LYS A 156 -4.11 21.93 15.15
C LYS A 156 -5.44 21.22 14.84
N ARG A 157 -6.35 21.85 14.10
CA ARG A 157 -7.65 21.25 13.74
C ARG A 157 -7.45 20.18 12.68
N LEU A 158 -6.63 20.47 11.65
CA LEU A 158 -6.28 19.48 10.63
C LEU A 158 -5.51 18.33 11.24
N LEU A 159 -4.55 18.62 12.09
CA LEU A 159 -3.79 17.59 12.79
C LEU A 159 -4.71 16.66 13.60
N ASN A 160 -5.57 17.21 14.46
CA ASN A 160 -6.51 16.41 15.26
C ASN A 160 -7.49 15.60 14.39
N PHE A 161 -7.79 16.09 13.19
CA PHE A 161 -8.65 15.39 12.25
C PHE A 161 -7.97 14.20 11.57
N TYR A 162 -6.71 14.37 11.12
CA TYR A 162 -5.97 13.32 10.41
C TYR A 162 -5.29 12.33 11.35
N MET A 163 -4.92 12.70 12.56
CA MET A 163 -4.18 11.86 13.51
C MET A 163 -4.83 10.49 13.77
N PRO A 164 -6.16 10.39 14.02
CA PRO A 164 -6.80 9.08 14.25
C PRO A 164 -6.71 8.18 13.02
N ILE A 165 -6.77 8.75 11.81
CA ILE A 165 -6.68 8.02 10.54
C ILE A 165 -5.27 7.46 10.35
N ILE A 166 -4.26 8.33 10.48
CA ILE A 166 -2.85 7.96 10.36
C ILE A 166 -2.50 6.89 11.40
N ARG A 167 -2.91 7.08 12.66
CA ARG A 167 -2.67 6.10 13.73
C ARG A 167 -3.33 4.75 13.43
N SER A 168 -4.53 4.73 12.86
CA SER A 168 -5.20 3.48 12.46
C SER A 168 -4.42 2.72 11.41
N ASP A 169 -3.81 3.42 10.46
CA ASP A 169 -2.97 2.81 9.43
C ASP A 169 -1.68 2.24 10.05
N PHE A 170 -1.05 2.97 10.98
CA PHE A 170 0.10 2.45 11.70
C PHE A 170 -0.25 1.24 12.57
N ILE A 171 -1.42 1.23 13.24
CA ILE A 171 -1.91 0.05 13.94
C ILE A 171 -2.04 -1.14 12.99
N LEU A 172 -2.64 -0.93 11.81
CA LEU A 172 -2.81 -1.96 10.80
C LEU A 172 -1.46 -2.52 10.32
N ASP A 173 -0.50 -1.64 10.03
CA ASP A 173 0.82 -2.00 9.52
C ASP A 173 1.69 -2.68 10.57
N GLU A 174 1.77 -2.12 11.77
CA GLU A 174 2.65 -2.57 12.85
C GLU A 174 2.14 -3.84 13.55
N SER A 175 0.82 -4.06 13.58
CA SER A 175 0.24 -5.28 14.14
C SER A 175 0.30 -6.48 13.20
N TYR A 176 0.66 -6.24 11.92
CA TYR A 176 0.70 -7.27 10.91
C TYR A 176 2.13 -7.76 10.65
N TYR A 177 2.43 -8.97 11.10
CA TYR A 177 3.65 -9.71 10.77
C TYR A 177 3.34 -11.22 10.82
N PRO A 178 3.46 -11.93 9.68
CA PRO A 178 3.30 -13.38 9.66
C PRO A 178 4.54 -14.08 10.24
N ASP A 179 4.37 -15.28 10.81
CA ASP A 179 5.44 -16.03 11.47
C ASP A 179 6.58 -16.43 10.54
N ALA A 180 6.30 -16.58 9.25
CA ALA A 180 7.28 -17.01 8.26
C ALA A 180 7.01 -16.41 6.87
N PRO A 181 8.06 -16.29 6.03
CA PRO A 181 7.90 -15.92 4.62
C PRO A 181 7.00 -16.90 3.89
N SER A 182 6.10 -16.38 3.06
CA SER A 182 5.38 -17.16 2.05
C SER A 182 5.71 -16.63 0.65
N LYS A 183 5.76 -17.52 -0.34
CA LYS A 183 6.22 -17.16 -1.68
C LYS A 183 5.05 -17.01 -2.63
N LEU A 184 5.01 -15.87 -3.31
CA LEU A 184 4.15 -15.62 -4.46
C LEU A 184 4.63 -16.42 -5.67
N ILE A 185 3.72 -16.68 -6.61
CA ILE A 185 4.06 -17.28 -7.91
C ILE A 185 4.22 -16.23 -9.01
N CYS A 186 3.83 -14.99 -8.76
CA CYS A 186 4.02 -13.88 -9.69
C CYS A 186 5.46 -13.31 -9.62
N PRO A 187 5.95 -12.65 -10.70
CA PRO A 187 7.17 -11.86 -10.67
C PRO A 187 7.08 -10.71 -9.64
N VAL A 188 8.22 -10.36 -9.03
CA VAL A 188 8.31 -9.28 -8.03
C VAL A 188 9.36 -8.27 -8.44
N LEU A 189 8.99 -6.99 -8.39
CA LEU A 189 9.89 -5.84 -8.46
C LEU A 189 9.88 -5.11 -7.11
N ALA A 190 11.03 -5.03 -6.45
CA ALA A 190 11.19 -4.22 -5.25
C ALA A 190 11.88 -2.89 -5.57
N ILE A 191 11.35 -1.79 -5.06
CA ILE A 191 11.87 -0.44 -5.32
C ILE A 191 12.21 0.24 -4.00
N GLY A 192 13.39 0.87 -3.91
CA GLY A 192 13.85 1.57 -2.72
C GLY A 192 14.61 2.86 -3.03
N GLY A 193 14.85 3.67 -2.02
CA GLY A 193 15.80 4.76 -2.03
C GLY A 193 17.15 4.33 -1.44
N ASN A 194 18.27 4.82 -1.97
CA ASN A 194 19.57 4.47 -1.43
C ASN A 194 19.89 5.18 -0.10
N GLU A 195 19.09 6.17 0.28
CA GLU A 195 19.17 6.90 1.55
C GLU A 195 17.96 6.62 2.46
N ASP A 196 17.09 5.70 2.06
CA ASP A 196 15.93 5.29 2.84
C ASP A 196 16.39 4.53 4.10
N ARG A 197 15.97 5.03 5.26
CA ARG A 197 16.29 4.44 6.56
C ARG A 197 15.23 3.50 7.08
N GLU A 198 14.01 3.59 6.53
CA GLU A 198 12.87 2.78 6.94
C GLU A 198 12.77 1.47 6.14
N ALA A 199 13.18 1.48 4.87
CA ALA A 199 13.28 0.29 4.02
C ALA A 199 14.66 0.27 3.34
N THR A 200 15.65 -0.24 4.05
CA THR A 200 17.04 -0.26 3.60
C THR A 200 17.25 -1.13 2.36
N LEU A 201 18.40 -0.96 1.68
CA LEU A 201 18.78 -1.85 0.57
C LEU A 201 18.71 -3.35 0.97
N ALA A 202 19.08 -3.67 2.21
CA ALA A 202 19.01 -5.03 2.71
C ALA A 202 17.56 -5.53 2.76
N ASP A 203 16.63 -4.68 3.24
CA ASP A 203 15.20 -4.99 3.29
C ASP A 203 14.61 -5.15 1.88
N ILE A 204 14.96 -4.25 0.96
CA ILE A 204 14.52 -4.30 -0.45
C ILE A 204 14.98 -5.62 -1.11
N LYS A 205 16.22 -6.04 -0.91
CA LYS A 205 16.72 -7.29 -1.47
C LYS A 205 16.04 -8.54 -0.91
N ARG A 206 15.56 -8.49 0.33
CA ARG A 206 14.87 -9.62 0.96
C ARG A 206 13.54 -9.97 0.31
N TRP A 207 12.95 -9.11 -0.49
CA TRP A 207 11.78 -9.45 -1.29
C TRP A 207 12.04 -10.62 -2.26
N SER A 208 13.31 -10.93 -2.58
CA SER A 208 13.68 -12.16 -3.31
C SER A 208 13.26 -13.45 -2.60
N GLU A 209 13.10 -13.42 -1.28
CA GLU A 209 12.65 -14.56 -0.48
C GLU A 209 11.14 -14.82 -0.64
N TYR A 210 10.39 -13.86 -1.22
CA TYR A 210 8.93 -13.82 -1.28
C TYR A 210 8.33 -14.13 -2.65
N THR A 211 9.14 -14.56 -3.61
CA THR A 211 8.64 -15.07 -4.89
C THR A 211 9.31 -16.38 -5.27
N GLN A 212 8.59 -17.21 -6.02
CA GLN A 212 9.11 -18.39 -6.72
C GLN A 212 9.45 -18.07 -8.19
N SER A 213 9.09 -16.88 -8.65
CA SER A 213 9.28 -16.40 -10.01
C SER A 213 10.47 -15.45 -10.10
N GLU A 214 10.48 -14.60 -11.14
CA GLU A 214 11.53 -13.61 -11.34
C GLU A 214 11.50 -12.54 -10.25
N PHE A 215 12.67 -12.16 -9.78
CA PHE A 215 12.86 -11.06 -8.83
C PHE A 215 13.81 -10.02 -9.43
N GLN A 216 13.40 -8.77 -9.37
CA GLN A 216 14.23 -7.61 -9.70
C GLN A 216 14.11 -6.56 -8.62
N TYR A 217 15.14 -5.72 -8.47
CA TYR A 217 15.05 -4.54 -7.62
C TYR A 217 15.68 -3.32 -8.29
N TYR A 218 15.20 -2.14 -7.90
CA TYR A 218 15.71 -0.87 -8.36
C TYR A 218 15.86 0.11 -7.21
N LEU A 219 16.96 0.92 -7.22
CA LEU A 219 17.22 1.95 -6.22
C LEU A 219 17.28 3.32 -6.89
N PHE A 220 16.51 4.24 -6.36
CA PHE A 220 16.60 5.65 -6.70
C PHE A 220 17.60 6.36 -5.78
N ARG A 221 18.11 7.52 -6.21
CA ARG A 221 18.89 8.40 -5.34
C ARG A 221 17.98 9.11 -4.36
N GLY A 222 18.39 9.18 -3.10
CA GLY A 222 17.65 9.82 -2.01
C GLY A 222 16.81 8.84 -1.20
N GLY A 223 15.93 9.38 -0.35
CA GLY A 223 14.85 8.63 0.29
C GLY A 223 13.76 8.28 -0.72
N ILE A 224 12.83 7.44 -0.32
CA ILE A 224 11.68 7.09 -1.17
C ILE A 224 10.38 7.59 -0.53
N SER A 225 10.38 8.82 -0.03
CA SER A 225 9.11 9.51 0.28
C SER A 225 8.38 9.82 -1.02
N LEU A 226 7.12 9.44 -1.10
CA LEU A 226 6.23 9.73 -2.24
C LEU A 226 5.55 11.09 -2.08
#